data_8483fe4fb6d8cf9e3b24e5dc6c4b800b
#
_entry.id   8483fe4fb6d8cf9e3b24e5dc6c4b800b
#
_cell.length_a   1.000
_cell.length_b   1.000
_cell.length_c   1.000
_cell.angle_alpha   90.00
_cell.angle_beta   90.00
_cell.angle_gamma   90.00
#
_symmetry.space_group_name_H-M   'P 1'
#
loop_
_entity.id
_entity.type
_entity.pdbx_description
1 polymer ?
#
loop_
_entity_poly.entity_id
_entity_poly.type
_entity_poly.pdbx_seq_one_letter_code
_entity_poly.pdbx_strand_id
1 'polypeptide(L)'
;MSLSDRIAVMSSGQVMQIGTPQDIYQRPDNRFVADFVGSANFFPARVLERKSKELVVEFSGGTFKIGSWAPGSEQSDDVLLVIRQEHLEIVPESESSVHGIIRGSEFLGTHTECLIEVGGQTALATLDSSGGIELPTEGSTVGIRFQESRAHVIPNTPE
;
A
#
# COMPACT_ATOMS: atom_id res chain seq x y z
N MET A 1 -4.20 19.87 -0.06
CA MET A 1 -3.55 19.73 1.27
C MET A 1 -2.47 20.77 1.56
N SER A 2 -2.33 21.84 0.81
CA SER A 2 -1.20 22.78 0.92
C SER A 2 -1.46 24.04 1.75
N LEU A 3 -2.61 24.17 2.41
CA LEU A 3 -3.03 25.41 3.10
C LEU A 3 -3.24 25.28 4.62
N SER A 4 -3.01 24.11 5.22
CA SER A 4 -3.17 23.93 6.66
C SER A 4 -1.97 23.24 7.28
N ASP A 5 -1.62 23.68 8.49
CA ASP A 5 -0.54 23.05 9.27
C ASP A 5 -0.97 21.70 9.86
N ARG A 6 -2.27 21.52 10.12
CA ARG A 6 -2.87 20.30 10.65
C ARG A 6 -4.22 20.03 10.00
N ILE A 7 -4.53 18.75 9.86
CA ILE A 7 -5.79 18.24 9.31
C ILE A 7 -6.44 17.31 10.34
N ALA A 8 -7.75 17.42 10.48
CA ALA A 8 -8.56 16.44 11.20
C ALA A 8 -9.41 15.66 10.18
N VAL A 9 -9.23 14.37 10.11
CA VAL A 9 -10.09 13.47 9.32
C VAL A 9 -11.22 13.00 10.22
N MET A 10 -12.45 13.20 9.78
CA MET A 10 -13.64 12.87 10.55
C MET A 10 -14.54 11.89 9.79
N SER A 11 -15.20 11.02 10.52
CA SER A 11 -16.23 10.11 10.02
C SER A 11 -17.35 9.99 11.03
N SER A 12 -18.60 10.12 10.58
CA SER A 12 -19.79 9.98 11.44
C SER A 12 -19.74 10.80 12.74
N GLY A 13 -19.20 12.02 12.66
CA GLY A 13 -19.06 12.91 13.83
C GLY A 13 -17.90 12.59 14.77
N GLN A 14 -17.09 11.60 14.46
CA GLN A 14 -15.90 11.22 15.24
C GLN A 14 -14.62 11.63 14.51
N VAL A 15 -13.63 12.06 15.30
CA VAL A 15 -12.28 12.35 14.78
C VAL A 15 -11.54 11.01 14.64
N MET A 16 -11.18 10.68 13.40
CA MET A 16 -10.47 9.44 13.07
C MET A 16 -8.95 9.62 13.23
N GLN A 17 -8.43 10.78 12.85
CA GLN A 17 -7.01 11.11 13.01
C GLN A 17 -6.81 12.63 12.89
N ILE A 18 -5.85 13.16 13.63
CA ILE A 18 -5.36 14.54 13.52
C ILE A 18 -3.85 14.51 13.33
N GLY A 19 -3.35 15.24 12.36
CA GLY A 19 -1.91 15.32 12.09
C GLY A 19 -1.57 16.33 11.01
N THR A 20 -0.29 16.40 10.66
CA THR A 20 0.13 17.15 9.48
C THR A 20 -0.39 16.48 8.21
N PRO A 21 -0.52 17.19 7.09
CA PRO A 21 -0.89 16.57 5.81
C PRO A 21 -0.01 15.38 5.46
N GLN A 22 1.28 15.47 5.74
CA GLN A 22 2.23 14.40 5.48
C GLN A 22 1.99 13.18 6.38
N ASP A 23 1.71 13.38 7.67
CA ASP A 23 1.42 12.27 8.60
C ASP A 23 0.14 11.55 8.20
N ILE A 24 -0.93 12.30 7.91
CA ILE A 24 -2.20 11.73 7.47
C ILE A 24 -2.05 10.87 6.21
N TYR A 25 -1.20 11.32 5.28
CA TYR A 25 -0.96 10.59 4.02
C TYR A 25 -0.03 9.39 4.21
N GLN A 26 1.10 9.57 4.90
CA GLN A 26 2.14 8.54 5.03
C GLN A 26 1.91 7.57 6.18
N ARG A 27 1.21 8.00 7.23
CA ARG A 27 1.02 7.27 8.48
C ARG A 27 -0.45 7.26 8.91
N PRO A 28 -1.36 6.74 8.08
CA PRO A 28 -2.76 6.65 8.44
C PRO A 28 -2.95 5.69 9.62
N ASP A 29 -3.78 6.06 10.58
CA ASP A 29 -4.05 5.24 11.76
C ASP A 29 -4.98 4.05 11.47
N ASN A 30 -5.76 4.13 10.38
CA ASN A 30 -6.71 3.10 10.00
C ASN A 30 -7.02 3.14 8.50
N ARG A 31 -7.77 2.13 8.04
CA ARG A 31 -8.14 1.98 6.64
C ARG A 31 -8.94 3.17 6.11
N PHE A 32 -9.89 3.68 6.90
CA PHE A 32 -10.71 4.82 6.49
C PHE A 32 -9.86 6.04 6.15
N VAL A 33 -8.92 6.41 7.02
CA VAL A 33 -8.01 7.54 6.79
C VAL A 33 -7.14 7.29 5.56
N ALA A 34 -6.56 6.09 5.44
CA ALA A 34 -5.72 5.74 4.30
C ALA A 34 -6.45 5.88 2.97
N ASP A 35 -7.69 5.41 2.91
CA ASP A 35 -8.53 5.41 1.71
C ASP A 35 -9.08 6.81 1.39
N PHE A 36 -9.38 7.59 2.44
CA PHE A 36 -9.92 8.95 2.31
C PHE A 36 -8.93 9.94 1.67
N VAL A 37 -7.64 9.83 1.99
CA VAL A 37 -6.63 10.81 1.54
C VAL A 37 -5.91 10.45 0.24
N GLY A 38 -6.23 9.33 -0.37
CA GLY A 38 -5.64 8.94 -1.65
C GLY A 38 -5.70 7.45 -1.90
N SER A 39 -5.43 7.05 -3.14
CA SER A 39 -5.46 5.65 -3.52
C SER A 39 -4.38 4.84 -2.81
N ALA A 40 -4.79 3.82 -2.08
CA ALA A 40 -3.92 2.91 -1.37
C ALA A 40 -4.31 1.46 -1.64
N ASN A 41 -3.30 0.60 -1.68
CA ASN A 41 -3.49 -0.83 -1.71
C ASN A 41 -3.43 -1.37 -0.27
N PHE A 42 -4.34 -2.29 0.06
CA PHE A 42 -4.42 -2.93 1.36
C PHE A 42 -4.21 -4.41 1.20
N PHE A 43 -3.10 -4.91 1.71
CA PHE A 43 -2.77 -6.33 1.63
C PHE A 43 -2.85 -6.97 3.02
N PRO A 44 -3.70 -7.98 3.22
CA PRO A 44 -3.65 -8.78 4.42
C PRO A 44 -2.26 -9.36 4.62
N ALA A 45 -1.68 -9.13 5.79
CA ALA A 45 -0.34 -9.56 6.15
C ALA A 45 -0.33 -10.14 7.56
N ARG A 46 0.67 -10.95 7.85
CA ARG A 46 0.87 -11.56 9.15
C ARG A 46 2.15 -11.06 9.78
N VAL A 47 2.08 -10.66 11.04
CA VAL A 47 3.26 -10.27 11.81
C VAL A 47 4.02 -11.53 12.25
N LEU A 48 5.25 -11.69 11.78
CA LEU A 48 6.13 -12.80 12.14
C LEU A 48 7.01 -12.47 13.34
N GLU A 49 7.48 -11.22 13.42
CA GLU A 49 8.42 -10.78 14.44
C GLU A 49 8.18 -9.30 14.78
N ARG A 50 8.32 -8.99 16.06
CA ARG A 50 8.17 -7.63 16.59
C ARG A 50 9.49 -7.17 17.17
N LYS A 51 10.06 -6.13 16.61
CA LYS A 51 11.28 -5.47 17.11
C LYS A 51 10.95 -4.04 17.54
N SER A 52 11.87 -3.42 18.26
CA SER A 52 11.64 -2.06 18.77
C SER A 52 11.42 -1.00 17.71
N LYS A 53 11.97 -1.19 16.50
CA LYS A 53 11.93 -0.21 15.40
C LYS A 53 11.37 -0.76 14.09
N GLU A 54 10.96 -2.02 14.07
CA GLU A 54 10.40 -2.64 12.87
C GLU A 54 9.47 -3.81 13.21
N LEU A 55 8.46 -4.00 12.38
CA LEU A 55 7.65 -5.21 12.32
C LEU A 55 8.11 -6.03 11.12
N VAL A 56 8.34 -7.31 11.32
CA VAL A 56 8.58 -8.25 10.21
C VAL A 56 7.24 -8.86 9.85
N VAL A 57 6.80 -8.64 8.64
CA VAL A 57 5.51 -9.11 8.15
C VAL A 57 5.65 -10.02 6.94
N GLU A 58 4.76 -10.99 6.83
CA GLU A 58 4.64 -11.86 5.66
C GLU A 58 3.43 -11.43 4.84
N PHE A 59 3.64 -11.29 3.56
CA PHE A 59 2.60 -11.00 2.58
C PHE A 59 2.88 -11.78 1.30
N SER A 60 1.93 -12.61 0.89
CA SER A 60 1.93 -13.35 -0.39
C SER A 60 3.26 -14.08 -0.69
N GLY A 61 3.84 -14.73 0.33
CA GLY A 61 5.09 -15.48 0.23
C GLY A 61 6.37 -14.66 0.36
N GLY A 62 6.27 -13.33 0.46
CA GLY A 62 7.39 -12.44 0.74
C GLY A 62 7.43 -12.00 2.19
N THR A 63 8.61 -11.72 2.72
CA THR A 63 8.84 -11.23 4.08
C THR A 63 9.45 -9.84 4.01
N PHE A 64 8.86 -8.89 4.78
CA PHE A 64 9.21 -7.48 4.72
C PHE A 64 9.42 -6.91 6.13
N LYS A 65 10.37 -5.98 6.23
CA LYS A 65 10.69 -5.25 7.46
C LYS A 65 10.11 -3.85 7.36
N ILE A 66 9.07 -3.57 8.12
CA ILE A 66 8.34 -2.31 8.05
C ILE A 66 8.62 -1.49 9.32
N GLY A 67 9.17 -0.29 9.14
CA GLY A 67 9.52 0.63 10.21
C GLY A 67 8.41 1.63 10.57
N SER A 68 7.24 1.52 9.98
CA SER A 68 6.11 2.43 10.19
C SER A 68 4.82 1.64 10.41
N TRP A 69 4.15 1.86 11.53
CA TRP A 69 2.87 1.24 11.83
C TRP A 69 1.98 2.14 12.68
N ALA A 70 0.67 1.95 12.55
CA ALA A 70 -0.33 2.61 13.38
C ALA A 70 -0.42 1.97 14.76
N PRO A 71 -0.83 2.72 15.80
CA PRO A 71 -1.04 2.19 17.14
C PRO A 71 -1.95 0.95 17.15
N GLY A 72 -1.56 -0.08 17.88
CA GLY A 72 -2.29 -1.34 17.98
C GLY A 72 -1.85 -2.42 16.97
N SER A 73 -1.17 -2.05 15.89
CA SER A 73 -0.67 -3.02 14.90
C SER A 73 0.36 -3.97 15.51
N GLU A 74 1.16 -3.50 16.43
CA GLU A 74 2.17 -4.31 17.13
C GLU A 74 1.58 -5.36 18.07
N GLN A 75 0.29 -5.26 18.37
CA GLN A 75 -0.41 -6.20 19.30
C GLN A 75 -1.19 -7.28 18.54
N SER A 76 -1.35 -7.14 17.24
CA SER A 76 -2.10 -8.08 16.40
C SER A 76 -1.16 -8.93 15.54
N ASP A 77 -1.53 -10.19 15.34
CA ASP A 77 -0.85 -11.06 14.38
C ASP A 77 -1.33 -10.81 12.95
N ASP A 78 -2.59 -10.40 12.79
CA ASP A 78 -3.18 -10.07 11.50
C ASP A 78 -3.28 -8.56 11.33
N VAL A 79 -2.65 -8.06 10.28
CA VAL A 79 -2.55 -6.63 9.97
C VAL A 79 -2.83 -6.38 8.49
N LEU A 80 -2.98 -5.12 8.13
CA LEU A 80 -2.99 -4.69 6.73
C LEU A 80 -1.69 -3.96 6.41
N LEU A 81 -1.03 -4.41 5.36
CA LEU A 81 0.08 -3.70 4.76
C LEU A 81 -0.47 -2.68 3.76
N VAL A 82 -0.18 -1.41 3.99
CA VAL A 82 -0.65 -0.29 3.18
C VAL A 82 0.47 0.18 2.26
N ILE A 83 0.21 0.14 0.95
CA ILE A 83 1.16 0.60 -0.07
C ILE A 83 0.40 1.51 -1.03
N ARG A 84 0.84 2.76 -1.17
CA ARG A 84 0.27 3.68 -2.14
C ARG A 84 0.50 3.19 -3.56
N GLN A 85 -0.45 3.44 -4.47
CA GLN A 85 -0.35 2.94 -5.85
C GLN A 85 0.91 3.43 -6.58
N GLU A 86 1.38 4.65 -6.31
CA GLU A 86 2.61 5.21 -6.87
C GLU A 86 3.89 4.59 -6.31
N HIS A 87 3.79 3.82 -5.22
CA HIS A 87 4.92 3.11 -4.60
C HIS A 87 4.93 1.61 -4.91
N LEU A 88 3.90 1.11 -5.58
CA LEU A 88 3.84 -0.27 -6.02
C LEU A 88 4.45 -0.39 -7.41
N GLU A 89 5.54 -1.13 -7.53
CA GLU A 89 6.27 -1.32 -8.78
C GLU A 89 5.95 -2.67 -9.39
N ILE A 90 5.78 -2.69 -10.71
CA ILE A 90 5.69 -3.89 -11.51
C ILE A 90 7.07 -4.18 -12.08
N VAL A 91 7.57 -5.38 -11.83
CA VAL A 91 8.88 -5.85 -12.29
C VAL A 91 8.72 -7.21 -12.98
N PRO A 92 9.73 -7.70 -13.70
CA PRO A 92 9.71 -9.07 -14.20
C PRO A 92 9.49 -10.09 -13.07
N GLU A 93 8.77 -11.15 -13.36
CA GLU A 93 8.43 -12.20 -12.38
C GLU A 93 9.66 -12.72 -11.61
N SER A 94 10.80 -12.84 -12.29
CA SER A 94 12.06 -13.32 -11.70
C SER A 94 12.69 -12.37 -10.69
N GLU A 95 12.25 -11.12 -10.62
CA GLU A 95 12.86 -10.08 -9.75
C GLU A 95 12.14 -9.88 -8.42
N SER A 96 11.08 -10.64 -8.14
CA SER A 96 10.32 -10.53 -6.90
C SER A 96 9.84 -11.89 -6.40
N SER A 97 9.76 -12.02 -5.08
CA SER A 97 9.12 -13.18 -4.42
C SER A 97 7.58 -13.04 -4.37
N VAL A 98 7.07 -11.84 -4.56
CA VAL A 98 5.62 -11.57 -4.61
C VAL A 98 5.20 -11.43 -6.06
N HIS A 99 4.22 -12.20 -6.48
CA HIS A 99 3.73 -12.24 -7.85
C HIS A 99 2.29 -11.78 -7.94
N GLY A 100 1.94 -11.20 -9.09
CA GLY A 100 0.59 -10.78 -9.42
C GLY A 100 0.25 -11.09 -10.86
N ILE A 101 -1.05 -11.02 -11.16
CA ILE A 101 -1.58 -11.22 -12.51
C ILE A 101 -2.17 -9.89 -12.98
N ILE A 102 -1.75 -9.41 -14.14
CA ILE A 102 -2.31 -8.20 -14.76
C ILE A 102 -3.75 -8.48 -15.17
N ARG A 103 -4.68 -7.67 -14.68
CA ARG A 103 -6.11 -7.76 -15.01
C ARG A 103 -6.59 -6.65 -15.94
N GLY A 104 -5.83 -5.61 -16.09
CA GLY A 104 -6.11 -4.51 -17.01
C GLY A 104 -5.11 -3.39 -16.88
N SER A 105 -5.13 -2.47 -17.83
CA SER A 105 -4.35 -1.24 -17.78
C SER A 105 -5.08 -0.12 -18.49
N GLU A 106 -4.96 1.10 -17.97
CA GLU A 106 -5.57 2.30 -18.54
C GLU A 106 -4.53 3.41 -18.65
N PHE A 107 -4.36 3.93 -19.85
CA PHE A 107 -3.48 5.07 -20.10
C PHE A 107 -4.21 6.38 -19.82
N LEU A 108 -3.70 7.17 -18.89
CA LEU A 108 -4.29 8.43 -18.44
C LEU A 108 -3.52 9.68 -18.90
N GLY A 109 -2.75 9.56 -19.97
CA GLY A 109 -1.99 10.64 -20.58
C GLY A 109 -0.57 10.79 -20.01
N THR A 110 -0.41 11.03 -18.72
CA THR A 110 0.90 11.19 -18.07
C THR A 110 1.43 9.90 -17.45
N HIS A 111 0.53 8.97 -17.17
CA HIS A 111 0.87 7.68 -16.56
C HIS A 111 -0.14 6.61 -16.98
N THR A 112 0.19 5.39 -16.72
CA THR A 112 -0.70 4.24 -16.89
C THR A 112 -1.02 3.65 -15.53
N GLU A 113 -2.30 3.41 -15.27
CA GLU A 113 -2.75 2.62 -14.13
C GLU A 113 -2.89 1.16 -14.53
N CYS A 114 -2.32 0.26 -13.74
CA CYS A 114 -2.45 -1.17 -13.92
C CYS A 114 -3.24 -1.79 -12.77
N LEU A 115 -4.27 -2.54 -13.13
CA LEU A 115 -5.03 -3.36 -12.19
C LEU A 115 -4.37 -4.73 -12.10
N ILE A 116 -4.01 -5.12 -10.89
CA ILE A 116 -3.26 -6.35 -10.61
C ILE A 116 -3.98 -7.16 -9.55
N GLU A 117 -4.04 -8.46 -9.74
CA GLU A 117 -4.47 -9.38 -8.68
C GLU A 117 -3.25 -9.95 -7.99
N VAL A 118 -3.13 -9.72 -6.68
CA VAL A 118 -2.02 -10.15 -5.83
C VAL A 118 -2.58 -10.83 -4.59
N GLY A 119 -2.27 -12.11 -4.39
CA GLY A 119 -2.72 -12.85 -3.21
C GLY A 119 -4.23 -12.85 -2.99
N GLY A 120 -5.02 -12.86 -4.07
CA GLY A 120 -6.47 -12.78 -4.00
C GLY A 120 -7.04 -11.37 -3.75
N GLN A 121 -6.18 -10.35 -3.69
CA GLN A 121 -6.57 -8.95 -3.55
C GLN A 121 -6.33 -8.20 -4.86
N THR A 122 -7.19 -7.22 -5.13
CA THR A 122 -7.00 -6.31 -6.26
C THR A 122 -6.14 -5.14 -5.83
N ALA A 123 -5.11 -4.85 -6.60
CA ALA A 123 -4.19 -3.74 -6.38
C ALA A 123 -4.09 -2.85 -7.61
N LEU A 124 -3.78 -1.58 -7.39
CA LEU A 124 -3.46 -0.61 -8.43
C LEU A 124 -1.99 -0.21 -8.34
N ALA A 125 -1.31 -0.21 -9.47
CA ALA A 125 0.04 0.33 -9.62
C ALA A 125 0.04 1.43 -10.68
N THR A 126 0.82 2.48 -10.44
CA THR A 126 1.02 3.57 -11.39
C THR A 126 2.36 3.37 -12.10
N LEU A 127 2.32 3.30 -13.42
CA LEU A 127 3.51 3.26 -14.27
C LEU A 127 3.73 4.63 -14.92
N ASP A 128 4.94 5.15 -14.81
CA ASP A 128 5.33 6.35 -15.55
C ASP A 128 5.43 6.04 -17.04
N SER A 129 4.62 6.72 -17.82
CA SER A 129 4.56 6.53 -19.28
C SER A 129 5.60 7.34 -20.05
N SER A 130 6.39 8.18 -19.37
CA SER A 130 7.36 9.09 -20.00
C SER A 130 8.57 8.39 -20.61
N GLY A 131 8.85 7.15 -20.24
CA GLY A 131 10.01 6.37 -20.68
C GLY A 131 9.77 5.38 -21.81
N GLY A 132 8.59 5.35 -22.43
CA GLY A 132 8.27 4.38 -23.48
C GLY A 132 8.22 2.94 -22.97
N ILE A 133 7.78 2.74 -21.74
CA ILE A 133 7.67 1.43 -21.09
C ILE A 133 6.62 0.60 -21.83
N GLU A 134 6.99 -0.62 -22.21
CA GLU A 134 6.06 -1.59 -22.75
C GLU A 134 5.03 -1.96 -21.68
N LEU A 135 3.74 -1.78 -22.00
CA LEU A 135 2.65 -2.08 -21.07
C LEU A 135 2.57 -3.59 -20.82
N PRO A 136 2.41 -4.03 -19.57
CA PRO A 136 2.22 -5.44 -19.27
C PRO A 136 0.96 -5.97 -19.96
N THR A 137 1.06 -7.17 -20.52
CA THR A 137 -0.08 -7.82 -21.17
C THR A 137 -1.07 -8.33 -20.12
N GLU A 138 -2.37 -8.10 -20.34
CA GLU A 138 -3.43 -8.67 -19.52
C GLU A 138 -3.31 -10.19 -19.45
N GLY A 139 -3.45 -10.75 -18.24
CA GLY A 139 -3.30 -12.17 -17.96
C GLY A 139 -1.86 -12.62 -17.69
N SER A 140 -0.86 -11.76 -17.93
CA SER A 140 0.54 -12.10 -17.66
C SER A 140 0.84 -12.06 -16.14
N THR A 141 1.76 -12.92 -15.74
CA THR A 141 2.32 -12.92 -14.38
C THR A 141 3.49 -11.96 -14.31
N VAL A 142 3.48 -11.12 -13.29
CA VAL A 142 4.53 -10.12 -13.04
C VAL A 142 5.03 -10.23 -11.60
N GLY A 143 6.21 -9.69 -11.33
CA GLY A 143 6.67 -9.47 -9.97
C GLY A 143 6.13 -8.15 -9.42
N ILE A 144 5.91 -8.12 -8.11
CA ILE A 144 5.50 -6.91 -7.38
C ILE A 144 6.62 -6.52 -6.43
N ARG A 145 7.01 -5.28 -6.47
CA ARG A 145 8.07 -4.73 -5.62
C ARG A 145 7.64 -3.39 -5.05
N PHE A 146 8.10 -3.10 -3.86
CA PHE A 146 7.96 -1.80 -3.20
C PHE A 146 9.12 -1.57 -2.24
N GLN A 147 9.41 -0.30 -1.94
CA GLN A 147 10.37 0.05 -0.91
C GLN A 147 9.72 -0.11 0.47
N GLU A 148 10.36 -0.86 1.36
CA GLU A 148 9.85 -1.10 2.72
C GLU A 148 9.65 0.22 3.50
N SER A 149 10.49 1.24 3.25
CA SER A 149 10.36 2.58 3.82
C SER A 149 9.12 3.36 3.36
N ARG A 150 8.46 2.92 2.30
CA ARG A 150 7.24 3.52 1.73
C ARG A 150 5.96 2.76 2.08
N ALA A 151 6.09 1.68 2.83
CA ALA A 151 4.97 0.89 3.31
C ALA A 151 4.64 1.23 4.75
N HIS A 152 3.39 1.03 5.13
CA HIS A 152 2.87 1.28 6.46
C HIS A 152 1.97 0.13 6.90
N VAL A 153 1.95 -0.19 8.18
CA VAL A 153 1.10 -1.26 8.72
C VAL A 153 -0.01 -0.65 9.57
N ILE A 154 -1.23 -1.10 9.36
CA ILE A 154 -2.40 -0.73 10.16
C ILE A 154 -3.07 -1.98 10.74
N PRO A 155 -3.84 -1.86 11.84
CA PRO A 155 -4.61 -2.98 12.35
C PRO A 155 -5.61 -3.48 11.30
N ASN A 156 -5.79 -4.79 11.18
CA ASN A 156 -6.84 -5.40 10.37
C ASN A 156 -8.11 -5.52 11.21
N THR A 157 -8.74 -4.39 11.46
CA THR A 157 -10.01 -4.34 12.19
C THR A 157 -11.18 -4.38 11.19
N PRO A 158 -12.21 -5.20 11.43
CA PRO A 158 -13.46 -5.13 10.66
C PRO A 158 -14.07 -3.73 10.76
N GLU A 159 -14.57 -3.22 9.66
CA GLU A 159 -15.36 -1.98 9.63
C GLU A 159 -16.73 -2.19 10.28
#